data_f423fa7eed728b2dffab5bf5a44a2c8b
#
_entry.id   f423fa7eed728b2dffab5bf5a44a2c8b
#
_cell.length_a   1.000
_cell.length_b   1.000
_cell.length_c   1.000
_cell.angle_alpha   90.00
_cell.angle_beta   90.00
_cell.angle_gamma   90.00
#
_symmetry.space_group_name_H-M   'P 1'
#
loop_
_entity.id
_entity.type
_entity.pdbx_description
1 polymer ?
#
loop_
_entity_poly.entity_id
_entity_poly.type
_entity_poly.pdbx_seq_one_letter_code
_entity_poly.pdbx_strand_id
1 'polypeptide(L)'
;MTTLEQRLQQLARARLYAIVDTGYVEPERVPWITEQLVLGGVDLIQLRAKKLPLSAIAELGKKMRAAIPNAAPIFILNDHPELVAEIGADGIHVGQDDLSVAIARAQAGGDIIVGKSTHSLNQAIAAEKEGADYIGVGPIYATPTKPDYVPVGPALISHVRDAVRVPQFCIGGINEQTLPEVLAAGARRVVIVSALLKSEDISAYCQKVREQLETGHL
;
A
#
# COMPACT_ATOMS: atom_id res chain seq x y z
N MET A 1 12.18 16.30 8.25
CA MET A 1 11.14 15.23 8.28
C MET A 1 9.78 15.89 8.08
N THR A 2 8.91 15.29 7.27
CA THR A 2 7.50 15.74 7.13
C THR A 2 6.73 15.43 8.41
N THR A 3 5.83 16.35 8.84
CA THR A 3 4.96 16.11 9.99
C THR A 3 3.89 15.06 9.67
N LEU A 4 3.27 14.45 10.70
CA LEU A 4 2.14 13.54 10.50
C LEU A 4 1.01 14.21 9.71
N GLU A 5 0.69 15.46 10.01
CA GLU A 5 -0.34 16.21 9.30
C GLU A 5 -0.03 16.35 7.79
N GLN A 6 1.21 16.67 7.43
CA GLN A 6 1.63 16.74 6.03
C GLN A 6 1.51 15.37 5.33
N ARG A 7 1.88 14.28 6.01
CA ARG A 7 1.73 12.91 5.48
C ARG A 7 0.26 12.53 5.30
N LEU A 8 -0.62 12.89 6.23
CA LEU A 8 -2.06 12.65 6.11
C LEU A 8 -2.67 13.44 4.95
N GLN A 9 -2.21 14.67 4.70
CA GLN A 9 -2.62 15.44 3.53
C GLN A 9 -2.15 14.82 2.21
N GLN A 10 -0.93 14.25 2.17
CA GLN A 10 -0.42 13.49 1.02
C GLN A 10 -1.24 12.21 0.82
N LEU A 11 -1.50 11.45 1.89
CA LEU A 11 -2.32 10.24 1.87
C LEU A 11 -3.73 10.49 1.32
N ALA A 12 -4.35 11.60 1.70
CA ALA A 12 -5.69 11.97 1.22
C ALA A 12 -5.73 12.19 -0.30
N ARG A 13 -4.62 12.62 -0.92
CA ARG A 13 -4.48 12.85 -2.37
C ARG A 13 -3.95 11.65 -3.13
N ALA A 14 -3.37 10.69 -2.42
CA ALA A 14 -2.73 9.52 -3.01
C ALA A 14 -3.72 8.65 -3.79
N ARG A 15 -3.26 8.09 -4.92
CA ARG A 15 -4.07 7.24 -5.82
C ARG A 15 -3.41 5.91 -6.15
N LEU A 16 -2.09 5.91 -6.37
CA LEU A 16 -1.31 4.72 -6.73
C LEU A 16 -0.39 4.30 -5.58
N TYR A 17 -0.57 3.08 -5.12
CA TYR A 17 0.20 2.45 -4.07
C TYR A 17 0.91 1.21 -4.62
N ALA A 18 2.22 1.14 -4.53
CA ALA A 18 3.05 0.01 -4.95
C ALA A 18 3.56 -0.77 -3.72
N ILE A 19 3.49 -2.10 -3.77
CA ILE A 19 4.11 -2.95 -2.75
C ILE A 19 5.30 -3.67 -3.37
N VAL A 20 6.49 -3.42 -2.82
CA VAL A 20 7.72 -4.14 -3.14
C VAL A 20 7.76 -5.37 -2.23
N ASP A 21 7.41 -6.53 -2.82
CA ASP A 21 7.32 -7.80 -2.10
C ASP A 21 8.49 -8.70 -2.49
N THR A 22 9.33 -9.04 -1.50
CA THR A 22 10.49 -9.96 -1.69
C THR A 22 10.10 -11.39 -2.05
N GLY A 23 8.80 -11.71 -2.09
CA GLY A 23 8.30 -12.94 -2.71
C GLY A 23 8.30 -12.92 -4.24
N TYR A 24 8.47 -11.74 -4.86
CA TYR A 24 8.52 -11.56 -6.33
C TYR A 24 9.86 -11.02 -6.84
N VAL A 25 10.64 -10.39 -5.96
CA VAL A 25 11.89 -9.72 -6.36
C VAL A 25 13.01 -10.07 -5.38
N GLU A 26 14.21 -10.21 -5.90
CA GLU A 26 15.39 -10.40 -5.07
C GLU A 26 15.71 -9.12 -4.26
N PRO A 27 16.13 -9.26 -2.99
CA PRO A 27 16.41 -8.13 -2.10
C PRO A 27 17.37 -7.10 -2.70
N GLU A 28 18.35 -7.54 -3.49
CA GLU A 28 19.35 -6.69 -4.13
C GLU A 28 18.75 -5.73 -5.16
N ARG A 29 17.61 -6.08 -5.73
CA ARG A 29 16.90 -5.25 -6.72
C ARG A 29 15.98 -4.21 -6.09
N VAL A 30 15.66 -4.33 -4.79
CA VAL A 30 14.69 -3.45 -4.11
C VAL A 30 15.05 -1.96 -4.22
N PRO A 31 16.30 -1.52 -4.04
CA PRO A 31 16.64 -0.11 -4.19
C PRO A 31 16.36 0.42 -5.60
N TRP A 32 16.81 -0.30 -6.63
CA TRP A 32 16.55 0.06 -8.03
C TRP A 32 15.06 0.09 -8.36
N ILE A 33 14.29 -0.92 -7.91
CA ILE A 33 12.83 -0.94 -8.09
C ILE A 33 12.20 0.27 -7.43
N THR A 34 12.66 0.65 -6.23
CA THR A 34 12.18 1.84 -5.52
C THR A 34 12.40 3.11 -6.34
N GLU A 35 13.58 3.27 -6.94
CA GLU A 35 13.87 4.40 -7.84
C GLU A 35 12.94 4.41 -9.06
N GLN A 36 12.66 3.26 -9.68
CA GLN A 36 11.72 3.16 -10.81
C GLN A 36 10.28 3.53 -10.39
N LEU A 37 9.85 3.13 -9.19
CA LEU A 37 8.56 3.50 -8.64
C LEU A 37 8.44 5.00 -8.39
N VAL A 38 9.50 5.62 -7.85
CA VAL A 38 9.59 7.08 -7.65
C VAL A 38 9.51 7.81 -8.99
N LEU A 39 10.26 7.37 -9.99
CA LEU A 39 10.24 7.93 -11.36
C LEU A 39 8.86 7.77 -12.02
N GLY A 40 8.18 6.64 -11.75
CA GLY A 40 6.82 6.38 -12.21
C GLY A 40 5.73 7.17 -11.47
N GLY A 41 6.10 7.92 -10.43
CA GLY A 41 5.22 8.81 -9.71
C GLY A 41 4.21 8.11 -8.79
N VAL A 42 4.58 6.98 -8.17
CA VAL A 42 3.71 6.36 -7.15
C VAL A 42 3.59 7.25 -5.91
N ASP A 43 2.45 7.19 -5.25
CA ASP A 43 2.15 8.02 -4.09
C ASP A 43 2.54 7.34 -2.77
N LEU A 44 2.42 6.01 -2.70
CA LEU A 44 2.88 5.19 -1.58
C LEU A 44 3.74 4.04 -2.08
N ILE A 45 4.77 3.71 -1.32
CA ILE A 45 5.59 2.50 -1.53
C ILE A 45 5.62 1.71 -0.22
N GLN A 46 5.36 0.40 -0.28
CA GLN A 46 5.47 -0.49 0.88
C GLN A 46 6.59 -1.50 0.69
N LEU A 47 7.40 -1.72 1.72
CA LEU A 47 8.27 -2.88 1.83
C LEU A 47 7.51 -4.04 2.48
N ARG A 48 7.40 -5.17 1.78
CA ARG A 48 6.85 -6.42 2.30
C ARG A 48 7.88 -7.54 2.17
N ALA A 49 8.40 -8.02 3.30
CA ALA A 49 9.53 -8.96 3.32
C ALA A 49 9.31 -10.08 4.34
N LYS A 50 8.18 -10.80 4.24
CA LYS A 50 7.70 -11.78 5.23
C LYS A 50 8.64 -12.96 5.52
N LYS A 51 9.57 -13.27 4.62
CA LYS A 51 10.49 -14.41 4.75
C LYS A 51 11.89 -14.03 5.21
N LEU A 52 12.16 -12.74 5.38
CA LEU A 52 13.47 -12.27 5.82
C LEU A 52 13.51 -12.10 7.34
N PRO A 53 14.69 -12.30 7.97
CA PRO A 53 14.87 -11.97 9.37
C PRO A 53 14.81 -10.44 9.60
N LEU A 54 14.45 -10.01 10.81
CA LEU A 54 14.27 -8.58 11.15
C LEU A 54 15.47 -7.71 10.78
N SER A 55 16.69 -8.19 11.02
CA SER A 55 17.91 -7.46 10.66
C SER A 55 18.02 -7.21 9.16
N ALA A 56 17.67 -8.19 8.33
CA ALA A 56 17.66 -8.03 6.87
C ALA A 56 16.54 -7.10 6.40
N ILE A 57 15.37 -7.14 7.06
CA ILE A 57 14.28 -6.19 6.79
C ILE A 57 14.72 -4.76 7.12
N ALA A 58 15.38 -4.55 8.26
CA ALA A 58 15.90 -3.24 8.67
C ALA A 58 16.91 -2.69 7.64
N GLU A 59 17.90 -3.48 7.24
CA GLU A 59 18.90 -3.07 6.26
C GLU A 59 18.27 -2.78 4.89
N LEU A 60 17.33 -3.62 4.46
CA LEU A 60 16.63 -3.42 3.19
C LEU A 60 15.75 -2.17 3.22
N GLY A 61 15.05 -1.94 4.33
CA GLY A 61 14.24 -0.76 4.53
C GLY A 61 15.06 0.53 4.52
N LYS A 62 16.24 0.56 5.14
CA LYS A 62 17.17 1.70 5.09
C LYS A 62 17.62 2.00 3.66
N LYS A 63 17.96 0.96 2.88
CA LYS A 63 18.33 1.12 1.46
C LYS A 63 17.15 1.68 0.65
N MET A 64 15.95 1.16 0.90
CA MET A 64 14.73 1.65 0.26
C MET A 64 14.44 3.11 0.64
N ARG A 65 14.58 3.46 1.93
CA ARG A 65 14.43 4.85 2.41
C ARG A 65 15.40 5.79 1.73
N ALA A 66 16.65 5.38 1.53
CA ALA A 66 17.67 6.19 0.87
C ALA A 66 17.37 6.47 -0.62
N ALA A 67 16.63 5.55 -1.28
CA ALA A 67 16.19 5.71 -2.67
C ALA A 67 14.92 6.58 -2.81
N ILE A 68 14.23 6.90 -1.71
CA ILE A 68 13.03 7.75 -1.71
C ILE A 68 13.43 9.19 -1.37
N PRO A 69 13.15 10.19 -2.23
CA PRO A 69 13.40 11.61 -1.93
C PRO A 69 12.61 12.10 -0.71
N ASN A 70 13.11 13.19 -0.08
CA ASN A 70 12.56 13.75 1.17
C ASN A 70 11.17 14.29 0.99
N ALA A 71 10.22 13.95 0.45
CA ALA A 71 8.85 14.49 0.49
C ALA A 71 7.80 13.61 -0.22
N ALA A 72 8.21 12.64 -1.01
CA ALA A 72 7.29 11.71 -1.69
C ALA A 72 8.10 10.58 -2.35
N PRO A 73 7.56 9.39 -2.45
CA PRO A 73 6.28 8.88 -1.93
C PRO A 73 6.30 8.59 -0.41
N ILE A 74 5.12 8.36 0.16
CA ILE A 74 4.98 7.88 1.54
C ILE A 74 5.55 6.46 1.62
N PHE A 75 6.48 6.22 2.57
CA PHE A 75 7.09 4.91 2.77
C PHE A 75 6.41 4.14 3.90
N ILE A 76 5.83 3.01 3.60
CA ILE A 76 5.12 2.11 4.53
C ILE A 76 5.93 0.83 4.74
N LEU A 77 6.07 0.40 5.99
CA LEU A 77 6.57 -0.93 6.34
C LEU A 77 5.40 -1.90 6.54
N ASN A 78 5.57 -3.16 6.20
CA ASN A 78 4.58 -4.20 6.45
C ASN A 78 4.91 -4.95 7.74
N ASP A 79 3.95 -5.12 8.65
CA ASP A 79 3.92 -5.97 9.85
C ASP A 79 4.84 -5.60 11.03
N HIS A 80 5.98 -4.98 10.86
CA HIS A 80 7.03 -4.80 11.88
C HIS A 80 7.10 -3.38 12.43
N PRO A 81 6.17 -2.94 13.32
CA PRO A 81 6.14 -1.58 13.85
C PRO A 81 7.41 -1.20 14.62
N GLU A 82 8.07 -2.17 15.24
CA GLU A 82 9.33 -1.96 15.99
C GLU A 82 10.49 -1.47 15.11
N LEU A 83 10.43 -1.70 13.79
CA LEU A 83 11.47 -1.28 12.86
C LEU A 83 11.19 0.08 12.20
N VAL A 84 9.98 0.64 12.34
CA VAL A 84 9.56 1.87 11.64
C VAL A 84 10.50 3.03 11.91
N ALA A 85 10.82 3.28 13.17
CA ALA A 85 11.71 4.37 13.56
C ALA A 85 13.16 4.16 13.07
N GLU A 86 13.67 2.93 13.17
CA GLU A 86 15.02 2.57 12.74
C GLU A 86 15.21 2.75 11.22
N ILE A 87 14.20 2.36 10.45
CA ILE A 87 14.20 2.44 8.98
C ILE A 87 13.91 3.87 8.50
N GLY A 88 13.21 4.67 9.31
CA GLY A 88 12.68 5.97 8.91
C GLY A 88 11.46 5.84 7.98
N ALA A 89 10.65 4.80 8.16
CA ALA A 89 9.39 4.66 7.45
C ALA A 89 8.36 5.70 7.95
N ASP A 90 7.46 6.12 7.05
CA ASP A 90 6.43 7.11 7.35
C ASP A 90 5.18 6.49 7.98
N GLY A 91 5.09 5.16 7.94
CA GLY A 91 3.96 4.41 8.49
C GLY A 91 4.14 2.90 8.46
N ILE A 92 3.10 2.23 8.95
CA ILE A 92 2.99 0.77 9.06
C ILE A 92 1.69 0.29 8.42
N HIS A 93 1.70 -0.91 7.85
CA HIS A 93 0.48 -1.60 7.41
C HIS A 93 0.36 -2.95 8.12
N VAL A 94 -0.81 -3.22 8.69
CA VAL A 94 -1.12 -4.47 9.41
C VAL A 94 -2.29 -5.22 8.78
N GLY A 95 -2.26 -6.55 8.88
CA GLY A 95 -3.36 -7.43 8.46
C GLY A 95 -4.41 -7.64 9.55
N GLN A 96 -5.40 -8.52 9.28
CA GLN A 96 -6.47 -8.82 10.24
C GLN A 96 -6.00 -9.65 11.44
N ASP A 97 -5.02 -10.52 11.21
CA ASP A 97 -4.47 -11.45 12.22
C ASP A 97 -3.23 -10.88 12.89
N ASP A 98 -2.80 -9.67 12.51
CA ASP A 98 -1.63 -8.98 13.06
C ASP A 98 -2.05 -8.10 14.27
N LEU A 99 -1.18 -7.20 14.70
CA LEU A 99 -1.44 -6.26 15.79
C LEU A 99 -2.65 -5.36 15.50
N SER A 100 -3.35 -4.93 16.55
CA SER A 100 -4.36 -3.87 16.42
C SER A 100 -3.71 -2.55 15.98
N VAL A 101 -4.50 -1.67 15.35
CA VAL A 101 -4.06 -0.34 14.92
C VAL A 101 -3.42 0.45 16.07
N ALA A 102 -4.04 0.40 17.26
CA ALA A 102 -3.55 1.13 18.43
C ALA A 102 -2.19 0.60 18.91
N ILE A 103 -2.00 -0.73 18.95
CA ILE A 103 -0.74 -1.35 19.37
C ILE A 103 0.35 -1.06 18.32
N ALA A 104 0.05 -1.24 17.04
CA ALA A 104 1.01 -0.96 15.97
C ALA A 104 1.48 0.50 15.99
N ARG A 105 0.55 1.46 16.18
CA ARG A 105 0.87 2.88 16.32
C ARG A 105 1.77 3.17 17.52
N ALA A 106 1.43 2.61 18.68
CA ALA A 106 2.22 2.81 19.90
C ALA A 106 3.65 2.25 19.77
N GLN A 107 3.80 1.06 19.21
CA GLN A 107 5.12 0.43 19.01
C GLN A 107 5.97 1.15 17.97
N ALA A 108 5.36 1.75 16.95
CA ALA A 108 6.06 2.48 15.91
C ALA A 108 6.42 3.93 16.28
N GLY A 109 6.07 4.40 17.47
CA GLY A 109 6.48 5.72 18.00
C GLY A 109 5.41 6.81 17.92
N GLY A 110 4.15 6.48 17.60
CA GLY A 110 2.99 7.40 17.72
C GLY A 110 2.69 8.24 16.48
N ASP A 111 3.59 9.11 16.05
CA ASP A 111 3.38 10.06 14.95
C ASP A 111 3.62 9.43 13.56
N ILE A 112 2.88 8.37 13.25
CA ILE A 112 3.01 7.62 11.99
C ILE A 112 1.64 7.32 11.37
N ILE A 113 1.63 7.03 10.08
CA ILE A 113 0.45 6.51 9.37
C ILE A 113 0.28 5.01 9.69
N VAL A 114 -0.95 4.61 10.01
CA VAL A 114 -1.29 3.19 10.18
C VAL A 114 -2.38 2.79 9.19
N GLY A 115 -2.06 1.81 8.33
CA GLY A 115 -3.01 1.19 7.42
C GLY A 115 -3.44 -0.20 7.88
N LYS A 116 -4.66 -0.62 7.52
CA LYS A 116 -5.18 -1.94 7.85
C LYS A 116 -5.80 -2.64 6.63
N SER A 117 -5.46 -3.92 6.42
CA SER A 117 -6.12 -4.76 5.41
C SER A 117 -7.57 -5.07 5.83
N THR A 118 -8.51 -5.06 4.87
CA THR A 118 -9.92 -5.40 5.11
C THR A 118 -10.48 -6.25 3.96
N HIS A 119 -11.34 -7.21 4.29
CA HIS A 119 -11.89 -8.20 3.35
C HIS A 119 -13.43 -8.21 3.36
N SER A 120 -14.07 -7.31 4.11
CA SER A 120 -15.51 -7.15 4.18
C SER A 120 -15.89 -5.73 4.63
N LEU A 121 -17.12 -5.35 4.42
CA LEU A 121 -17.66 -4.07 4.90
C LEU A 121 -17.52 -3.90 6.41
N ASN A 122 -17.81 -4.95 7.18
CA ASN A 122 -17.71 -4.91 8.65
C ASN A 122 -16.27 -4.68 9.10
N GLN A 123 -15.28 -5.31 8.45
CA GLN A 123 -13.87 -5.10 8.75
C GLN A 123 -13.41 -3.67 8.38
N ALA A 124 -13.92 -3.10 7.28
CA ALA A 124 -13.62 -1.72 6.88
C ALA A 124 -14.13 -0.71 7.92
N ILE A 125 -15.38 -0.88 8.39
CA ILE A 125 -15.98 -0.03 9.44
C ILE A 125 -15.22 -0.19 10.77
N ALA A 126 -14.84 -1.42 11.12
CA ALA A 126 -14.07 -1.68 12.34
C ALA A 126 -12.68 -1.03 12.29
N ALA A 127 -11.96 -1.14 11.16
CA ALA A 127 -10.65 -0.54 10.98
C ALA A 127 -10.67 0.99 11.11
N GLU A 128 -11.69 1.67 10.54
CA GLU A 128 -11.87 3.10 10.72
C GLU A 128 -12.11 3.46 12.20
N LYS A 129 -12.97 2.71 12.91
CA LYS A 129 -13.23 2.91 14.35
C LYS A 129 -12.00 2.65 15.22
N GLU A 130 -11.12 1.73 14.80
CA GLU A 130 -9.84 1.46 15.48
C GLU A 130 -8.82 2.59 15.25
N GLY A 131 -9.10 3.57 14.40
CA GLY A 131 -8.23 4.70 14.09
C GLY A 131 -7.20 4.43 12.99
N ALA A 132 -7.49 3.52 12.05
CA ALA A 132 -6.66 3.37 10.85
C ALA A 132 -6.73 4.65 10.00
N ASP A 133 -5.58 5.11 9.49
CA ASP A 133 -5.49 6.28 8.63
C ASP A 133 -5.88 5.98 7.19
N TYR A 134 -5.77 4.72 6.78
CA TYR A 134 -6.27 4.18 5.51
C TYR A 134 -6.55 2.68 5.61
N ILE A 135 -7.30 2.16 4.66
CA ILE A 135 -7.59 0.73 4.56
C ILE A 135 -7.22 0.17 3.18
N GLY A 136 -6.77 -1.09 3.18
CA GLY A 136 -6.69 -1.92 1.97
C GLY A 136 -8.00 -2.72 1.83
N VAL A 137 -8.66 -2.65 0.67
CA VAL A 137 -9.92 -3.36 0.39
C VAL A 137 -9.67 -4.46 -0.63
N GLY A 138 -9.79 -5.72 -0.25
CA GLY A 138 -9.56 -6.84 -1.16
C GLY A 138 -9.30 -8.18 -0.47
N PRO A 139 -8.87 -9.21 -1.23
CA PRO A 139 -8.49 -9.13 -2.64
C PRO A 139 -9.72 -9.01 -3.57
N ILE A 140 -9.72 -8.04 -4.48
CA ILE A 140 -10.83 -7.84 -5.42
C ILE A 140 -10.96 -9.03 -6.36
N TYR A 141 -9.82 -9.49 -6.91
CA TYR A 141 -9.70 -10.69 -7.74
C TYR A 141 -8.72 -11.68 -7.12
N ALA A 142 -8.72 -12.92 -7.60
CA ALA A 142 -7.73 -13.91 -7.21
C ALA A 142 -6.31 -13.39 -7.44
N THR A 143 -5.41 -13.64 -6.49
CA THR A 143 -4.04 -13.12 -6.54
C THR A 143 -3.03 -14.14 -6.02
N PRO A 144 -1.90 -14.34 -6.71
CA PRO A 144 -0.85 -15.23 -6.25
C PRO A 144 -0.13 -14.72 -4.99
N THR A 145 -0.29 -13.44 -4.64
CA THR A 145 0.31 -12.86 -3.41
C THR A 145 -0.32 -13.41 -2.14
N LYS A 146 -1.62 -13.72 -2.19
CA LYS A 146 -2.39 -14.33 -1.08
C LYS A 146 -3.35 -15.38 -1.65
N PRO A 147 -2.87 -16.56 -2.06
CA PRO A 147 -3.66 -17.55 -2.77
C PRO A 147 -4.82 -18.11 -1.95
N ASP A 148 -4.70 -18.12 -0.62
CA ASP A 148 -5.69 -18.69 0.31
C ASP A 148 -6.89 -17.76 0.55
N TYR A 149 -6.83 -16.50 0.10
CA TYR A 149 -7.92 -15.55 0.28
C TYR A 149 -8.94 -15.64 -0.86
N VAL A 150 -10.21 -15.80 -0.50
CA VAL A 150 -11.31 -15.77 -1.46
C VAL A 150 -11.51 -14.34 -1.96
N PRO A 151 -11.58 -14.12 -3.30
CA PRO A 151 -11.86 -12.80 -3.85
C PRO A 151 -13.20 -12.23 -3.35
N VAL A 152 -13.20 -10.96 -2.98
CA VAL A 152 -14.41 -10.28 -2.47
C VAL A 152 -15.26 -9.64 -3.58
N GLY A 153 -14.66 -9.51 -4.78
CA GLY A 153 -15.31 -8.93 -5.95
C GLY A 153 -15.42 -7.41 -5.96
N PRO A 154 -15.67 -6.80 -7.14
CA PRO A 154 -15.75 -5.34 -7.30
C PRO A 154 -16.93 -4.70 -6.56
N ALA A 155 -18.02 -5.43 -6.30
CA ALA A 155 -19.19 -4.90 -5.59
C ALA A 155 -18.87 -4.38 -4.18
N LEU A 156 -17.87 -4.95 -3.50
CA LEU A 156 -17.44 -4.48 -2.19
C LEU A 156 -16.94 -3.03 -2.22
N ILE A 157 -16.36 -2.57 -3.33
CA ILE A 157 -15.76 -1.24 -3.48
C ILE A 157 -16.76 -0.13 -3.17
N SER A 158 -17.94 -0.17 -3.81
CA SER A 158 -18.99 0.84 -3.59
C SER A 158 -19.55 0.77 -2.18
N HIS A 159 -19.80 -0.43 -1.64
CA HIS A 159 -20.31 -0.58 -0.28
C HIS A 159 -19.36 0.02 0.77
N VAL A 160 -18.05 -0.23 0.63
CA VAL A 160 -17.06 0.33 1.55
C VAL A 160 -16.92 1.83 1.36
N ARG A 161 -16.89 2.33 0.11
CA ARG A 161 -16.81 3.77 -0.20
C ARG A 161 -17.94 4.57 0.47
N ASP A 162 -19.15 4.02 0.48
CA ASP A 162 -20.32 4.72 1.01
C ASP A 162 -20.39 4.67 2.56
N ALA A 163 -19.65 3.72 3.19
CA ALA A 163 -19.71 3.47 4.62
C ALA A 163 -18.55 4.05 5.43
N VAL A 164 -17.35 4.24 4.84
CA VAL A 164 -16.15 4.72 5.56
C VAL A 164 -15.58 5.98 4.92
N ARG A 165 -14.88 6.80 5.72
CA ARG A 165 -14.32 8.10 5.30
C ARG A 165 -12.83 8.05 5.02
N VAL A 166 -12.10 7.15 5.67
CA VAL A 166 -10.65 7.00 5.47
C VAL A 166 -10.33 6.60 4.02
N PRO A 167 -9.16 6.98 3.46
CA PRO A 167 -8.71 6.55 2.15
C PRO A 167 -8.76 5.04 1.98
N GLN A 168 -9.39 4.57 0.89
CA GLN A 168 -9.57 3.16 0.58
C GLN A 168 -8.72 2.81 -0.64
N PHE A 169 -7.79 1.87 -0.49
CA PHE A 169 -6.96 1.37 -1.57
C PHE A 169 -7.42 -0.03 -1.97
N CYS A 170 -8.00 -0.17 -3.16
CA CYS A 170 -8.42 -1.47 -3.69
C CYS A 170 -7.20 -2.31 -4.08
N ILE A 171 -7.16 -3.58 -3.67
CA ILE A 171 -6.02 -4.48 -3.88
C ILE A 171 -6.47 -5.88 -4.30
N GLY A 172 -5.58 -6.62 -4.94
CA GLY A 172 -5.74 -8.03 -5.29
C GLY A 172 -6.15 -8.24 -6.73
N GLY A 173 -5.22 -8.78 -7.52
CA GLY A 173 -5.41 -9.08 -8.93
C GLY A 173 -5.61 -7.87 -9.84
N ILE A 174 -5.29 -6.65 -9.37
CA ILE A 174 -5.41 -5.43 -10.16
C ILE A 174 -4.21 -5.30 -11.10
N ASN A 175 -4.49 -5.07 -12.37
CA ASN A 175 -3.55 -4.90 -13.46
C ASN A 175 -4.23 -4.07 -14.58
N GLU A 176 -3.57 -3.86 -15.72
CA GLU A 176 -4.12 -3.08 -16.83
C GLU A 176 -5.45 -3.59 -17.38
N GLN A 177 -5.70 -4.92 -17.34
CA GLN A 177 -6.93 -5.52 -17.83
C GLN A 177 -8.10 -5.36 -16.85
N THR A 178 -7.83 -5.44 -15.54
CA THR A 178 -8.87 -5.39 -14.50
C THR A 178 -9.10 -3.98 -13.95
N LEU A 179 -8.15 -3.06 -14.13
CA LEU A 179 -8.24 -1.68 -13.62
C LEU A 179 -9.49 -0.93 -14.12
N PRO A 180 -9.90 -1.01 -15.40
CA PRO A 180 -11.12 -0.31 -15.86
C PRO A 180 -12.38 -0.75 -15.10
N GLU A 181 -12.54 -2.04 -14.80
CA GLU A 181 -13.68 -2.55 -14.04
C GLU A 181 -13.63 -2.06 -12.58
N VAL A 182 -12.44 -2.05 -11.97
CA VAL A 182 -12.24 -1.54 -10.60
C VAL A 182 -12.61 -0.05 -10.50
N LEU A 183 -12.22 0.76 -11.50
CA LEU A 183 -12.60 2.17 -11.59
C LEU A 183 -14.11 2.35 -11.81
N ALA A 184 -14.71 1.56 -12.69
CA ALA A 184 -16.16 1.58 -12.93
C ALA A 184 -16.96 1.20 -11.68
N ALA A 185 -16.42 0.33 -10.81
CA ALA A 185 -17.00 0.00 -9.50
C ALA A 185 -16.87 1.16 -8.46
N GLY A 186 -16.18 2.24 -8.80
CA GLY A 186 -16.05 3.44 -7.98
C GLY A 186 -14.76 3.54 -7.18
N ALA A 187 -13.76 2.70 -7.45
CA ALA A 187 -12.44 2.85 -6.86
C ALA A 187 -11.79 4.17 -7.31
N ARG A 188 -11.13 4.84 -6.39
CA ARG A 188 -10.34 6.06 -6.65
C ARG A 188 -8.85 5.85 -6.37
N ARG A 189 -8.50 4.75 -5.72
CA ARG A 189 -7.15 4.40 -5.27
C ARG A 189 -6.93 2.91 -5.44
N VAL A 190 -5.76 2.54 -5.92
CA VAL A 190 -5.42 1.13 -6.14
C VAL A 190 -4.05 0.79 -5.58
N VAL A 191 -3.89 -0.47 -5.20
CA VAL A 191 -2.60 -1.10 -4.89
C VAL A 191 -2.27 -2.08 -5.99
N ILE A 192 -1.09 -1.98 -6.58
CA ILE A 192 -0.60 -2.93 -7.58
C ILE A 192 0.70 -3.56 -7.06
N VAL A 193 0.80 -4.88 -7.18
CA VAL A 193 1.95 -5.66 -6.71
C VAL A 193 2.60 -6.41 -7.86
N SER A 194 2.19 -7.66 -8.11
CA SER A 194 2.87 -8.55 -9.05
C SER A 194 2.88 -8.05 -10.50
N ALA A 195 1.81 -7.43 -10.96
CA ALA A 195 1.73 -6.90 -12.32
C ALA A 195 2.79 -5.82 -12.56
N LEU A 196 2.99 -4.95 -11.57
CA LEU A 196 3.98 -3.88 -11.59
C LEU A 196 5.40 -4.43 -11.45
N LEU A 197 5.65 -5.32 -10.46
CA LEU A 197 6.99 -5.86 -10.19
C LEU A 197 7.52 -6.78 -11.30
N LYS A 198 6.63 -7.35 -12.13
CA LYS A 198 6.98 -8.20 -13.29
C LYS A 198 7.02 -7.43 -14.60
N SER A 199 6.71 -6.14 -14.61
CA SER A 199 6.80 -5.30 -15.80
C SER A 199 8.26 -5.13 -16.22
N GLU A 200 8.52 -5.12 -17.53
CA GLU A 200 9.83 -4.82 -18.11
C GLU A 200 10.25 -3.37 -17.84
N ASP A 201 9.28 -2.45 -17.85
CA ASP A 201 9.45 -1.04 -17.50
C ASP A 201 8.46 -0.64 -16.41
N ILE A 202 8.95 -0.66 -15.17
CA ILE A 202 8.16 -0.35 -13.97
C ILE A 202 7.69 1.11 -13.98
N SER A 203 8.55 2.03 -14.39
CA SER A 203 8.25 3.46 -14.41
C SER A 203 7.15 3.77 -15.41
N ALA A 204 7.26 3.28 -16.66
CA ALA A 204 6.24 3.46 -17.69
C ALA A 204 4.90 2.78 -17.29
N TYR A 205 4.95 1.61 -16.65
CA TYR A 205 3.75 0.95 -16.13
C TYR A 205 3.02 1.82 -15.10
N CYS A 206 3.75 2.40 -14.15
CA CYS A 206 3.17 3.30 -13.15
C CYS A 206 2.53 4.54 -13.79
N GLN A 207 3.21 5.19 -14.74
CA GLN A 207 2.71 6.36 -15.45
C GLN A 207 1.40 6.06 -16.17
N LYS A 208 1.33 4.94 -16.88
CA LYS A 208 0.11 4.48 -17.57
C LYS A 208 -1.07 4.25 -16.62
N VAL A 209 -0.80 3.62 -15.46
CA VAL A 209 -1.83 3.43 -14.41
C VAL A 209 -2.30 4.78 -13.87
N ARG A 210 -1.38 5.71 -13.63
CA ARG A 210 -1.73 7.05 -13.13
C ARG A 210 -2.64 7.81 -14.10
N GLU A 211 -2.34 7.79 -15.40
CA GLU A 211 -3.19 8.39 -16.44
C GLU A 211 -4.62 7.84 -16.38
N GLN A 212 -4.78 6.52 -16.21
CA GLN A 212 -6.10 5.91 -16.07
C GLN A 212 -6.81 6.33 -14.78
N LEU A 213 -6.08 6.47 -13.66
CA LEU A 213 -6.61 6.95 -12.39
C LEU A 213 -7.04 8.43 -12.43
N GLU A 214 -6.44 9.24 -13.29
CA GLU A 214 -6.77 10.64 -13.47
C GLU A 214 -7.98 10.82 -14.39
N THR A 215 -8.06 10.07 -15.49
CA THR A 215 -9.12 10.16 -16.50
C THR A 215 -10.39 9.39 -16.13
N GLY A 216 -10.30 8.34 -15.36
CA GLY A 216 -11.45 7.50 -14.96
C GLY A 216 -12.46 8.16 -14.01
N HIS A 217 -12.36 9.47 -13.77
CA HIS A 217 -13.23 10.28 -12.90
C HIS A 217 -13.96 11.42 -13.66
N LEU A 218 -13.90 11.42 -14.98
CA LEU A 218 -14.73 12.23 -15.86
C LEU A 218 -15.97 11.45 -16.25
#